data_0b56d8a848adc0dd810d21c90317c9d3
#
_entry.id   0b56d8a848adc0dd810d21c90317c9d3
#
_cell.length_a   1.000
_cell.length_b   1.000
_cell.length_c   1.000
_cell.angle_alpha   90.00
_cell.angle_beta   90.00
_cell.angle_gamma   90.00
#
_symmetry.space_group_name_H-M   'P 1'
#
loop_
_entity.id
_entity.type
_entity.pdbx_description
1 polymer ?
#
loop_
_entity_poly.entity_id
_entity_poly.type
_entity_poly.pdbx_seq_one_letter_code
_entity_poly.pdbx_strand_id
1 'polypeptide(L)'
;MQRTEVLLRAPMQQRRLTASLFFATLMALTLLGCNGEERQKREQAAVAERQLNALVSRCRGQQPTVQRHLQELQRSSSELANLKQQAYSPLRRPAGPDPELLARFTREDQELEQERYEQALTTWRSSDRAERRYWQGEQEAKRQRSTARQQQAEKALVALGVGSTAADRNAWGRCDEKQLAAIALRLDQ
;
A
#
# COMPACT_ATOMS: atom_id res chain seq x y z
N MET A 1 -102.33 -1.70 27.58
CA MET A 1 -100.89 -1.86 27.77
C MET A 1 -100.21 -1.93 26.43
N GLN A 2 -99.71 -0.78 25.99
CA GLN A 2 -98.98 -0.59 24.77
C GLN A 2 -97.48 -0.69 25.07
N ARG A 3 -96.74 -1.42 24.31
CA ARG A 3 -95.29 -1.27 24.25
C ARG A 3 -94.80 -1.20 22.80
N THR A 4 -94.39 -0.07 22.52
CA THR A 4 -93.46 0.49 21.57
C THR A 4 -92.49 -0.50 20.92
N GLU A 5 -92.57 -0.61 19.62
CA GLU A 5 -91.43 -1.02 18.77
C GLU A 5 -91.04 0.19 17.87
N VAL A 6 -90.02 0.84 18.28
CA VAL A 6 -89.30 1.84 17.48
C VAL A 6 -87.82 1.48 17.60
N LEU A 7 -87.15 1.60 16.48
CA LEU A 7 -85.70 1.61 16.30
C LEU A 7 -85.06 0.30 15.87
N LEU A 8 -84.77 0.26 14.59
CA LEU A 8 -83.51 -0.16 14.05
C LEU A 8 -83.44 0.00 12.52
N ARG A 9 -83.44 1.27 12.05
CA ARG A 9 -83.07 1.57 10.64
C ARG A 9 -82.19 2.80 10.58
N ALA A 10 -80.87 2.56 10.82
CA ALA A 10 -79.72 3.32 10.33
C ALA A 10 -78.49 2.81 11.10
N PRO A 11 -77.33 2.70 10.62
CA PRO A 11 -76.76 3.39 9.48
C PRO A 11 -75.88 2.48 8.61
N MET A 12 -76.31 1.87 7.54
CA MET A 12 -75.42 1.20 6.60
C MET A 12 -74.70 2.14 5.62
N GLN A 13 -75.21 3.37 5.46
CA GLN A 13 -74.58 4.31 4.51
C GLN A 13 -73.33 5.00 5.11
N GLN A 14 -73.27 5.23 6.41
CA GLN A 14 -72.14 5.89 7.05
C GLN A 14 -70.85 5.03 7.06
N ARG A 15 -70.96 3.70 7.11
CA ARG A 15 -69.79 2.79 7.08
C ARG A 15 -69.12 2.71 5.70
N ARG A 16 -69.79 2.99 4.61
CA ARG A 16 -69.21 2.96 3.27
C ARG A 16 -68.37 4.20 2.97
N LEU A 17 -68.73 5.33 3.49
CA LEU A 17 -68.00 6.60 3.27
C LEU A 17 -66.67 6.64 4.08
N THR A 18 -66.65 6.09 5.32
CA THR A 18 -65.43 6.02 6.13
C THR A 18 -64.42 5.04 5.58
N ALA A 19 -64.86 3.88 5.06
CA ALA A 19 -63.94 2.91 4.44
C ALA A 19 -63.29 3.46 3.19
N SER A 20 -64.00 4.23 2.35
CA SER A 20 -63.47 4.83 1.11
C SER A 20 -62.43 5.93 1.40
N LEU A 21 -62.62 6.73 2.48
CA LEU A 21 -61.66 7.75 2.89
C LEU A 21 -60.40 7.13 3.47
N PHE A 22 -60.49 6.03 4.24
CA PHE A 22 -59.33 5.31 4.74
C PHE A 22 -58.48 4.68 3.66
N PHE A 23 -59.11 4.12 2.60
CA PHE A 23 -58.39 3.57 1.46
C PHE A 23 -57.70 4.67 0.63
N ALA A 24 -58.33 5.82 0.45
CA ALA A 24 -57.71 6.93 -0.27
C ALA A 24 -56.52 7.53 0.48
N THR A 25 -56.58 7.64 1.81
CA THR A 25 -55.47 8.13 2.62
C THR A 25 -54.34 7.10 2.72
N LEU A 26 -54.64 5.80 2.76
CA LEU A 26 -53.60 4.76 2.76
C LEU A 26 -52.85 4.69 1.44
N MET A 27 -53.56 4.83 0.28
CA MET A 27 -52.96 4.91 -1.05
C MET A 27 -52.11 6.17 -1.24
N ALA A 28 -52.55 7.32 -0.71
CA ALA A 28 -51.78 8.56 -0.76
C ALA A 28 -50.47 8.48 0.07
N LEU A 29 -50.51 7.80 1.21
CA LEU A 29 -49.32 7.59 2.06
C LEU A 29 -48.29 6.63 1.41
N THR A 30 -48.75 5.61 0.69
CA THR A 30 -47.84 4.69 -0.05
C THR A 30 -47.20 5.36 -1.26
N LEU A 31 -47.89 6.23 -1.96
CA LEU A 31 -47.35 6.98 -3.10
C LEU A 31 -46.34 8.07 -2.66
N LEU A 32 -46.54 8.68 -1.49
CA LEU A 32 -45.59 9.64 -0.92
C LEU A 32 -44.32 8.94 -0.38
N GLY A 33 -44.44 7.73 0.15
CA GLY A 33 -43.28 6.92 0.63
C GLY A 33 -42.34 6.51 -0.50
N CYS A 34 -42.89 6.01 -1.63
CA CYS A 34 -42.08 5.61 -2.78
C CYS A 34 -41.31 6.78 -3.43
N ASN A 35 -41.87 7.96 -3.46
CA ASN A 35 -41.17 9.15 -3.98
C ASN A 35 -40.04 9.64 -3.04
N GLY A 36 -40.15 9.40 -1.74
CA GLY A 36 -39.12 9.76 -0.75
C GLY A 36 -37.84 8.93 -0.90
N GLU A 37 -37.97 7.62 -1.03
CA GLU A 37 -36.84 6.72 -1.20
C GLU A 37 -36.10 6.94 -2.53
N GLU A 38 -36.81 7.16 -3.62
CA GLU A 38 -36.18 7.48 -4.90
C GLU A 38 -35.46 8.83 -4.87
N ARG A 39 -36.03 9.84 -4.24
CA ARG A 39 -35.34 11.12 -4.03
C ARG A 39 -34.07 10.95 -3.21
N GLN A 40 -34.14 10.24 -2.11
CA GLN A 40 -32.97 9.98 -1.25
C GLN A 40 -31.88 9.21 -1.99
N LYS A 41 -32.23 8.20 -2.79
CA LYS A 41 -31.28 7.46 -3.64
C LYS A 41 -30.62 8.36 -4.70
N ARG A 42 -31.40 9.24 -5.34
CA ARG A 42 -30.88 10.21 -6.31
C ARG A 42 -29.94 11.24 -5.67
N GLU A 43 -30.29 11.72 -4.47
CA GLU A 43 -29.45 12.65 -3.72
C GLU A 43 -28.14 11.98 -3.28
N GLN A 44 -28.19 10.74 -2.77
CA GLN A 44 -27.00 9.95 -2.43
C GLN A 44 -26.11 9.70 -3.66
N ALA A 45 -26.70 9.34 -4.79
CA ALA A 45 -25.96 9.15 -6.05
C ALA A 45 -25.29 10.44 -6.51
N ALA A 46 -25.98 11.58 -6.43
CA ALA A 46 -25.42 12.88 -6.80
C ALA A 46 -24.29 13.32 -5.85
N VAL A 47 -24.38 12.99 -4.56
CA VAL A 47 -23.28 13.24 -3.59
C VAL A 47 -22.07 12.37 -3.90
N ALA A 48 -22.28 11.07 -4.13
CA ALA A 48 -21.21 10.14 -4.48
C ALA A 48 -20.49 10.55 -5.80
N GLU A 49 -21.24 10.99 -6.80
CA GLU A 49 -20.69 11.50 -8.06
C GLU A 49 -19.83 12.75 -7.84
N ARG A 50 -20.30 13.69 -7.02
CA ARG A 50 -19.51 14.90 -6.67
C ARG A 50 -18.23 14.55 -5.93
N GLN A 51 -18.29 13.61 -4.99
CA GLN A 51 -17.12 13.13 -4.25
C GLN A 51 -16.11 12.47 -5.19
N LEU A 52 -16.57 11.61 -6.10
CA LEU A 52 -15.71 10.98 -7.09
C LEU A 52 -15.06 12.03 -8.02
N ASN A 53 -15.82 12.98 -8.54
CA ASN A 53 -15.32 14.05 -9.40
C ASN A 53 -14.28 14.91 -8.67
N ALA A 54 -14.49 15.22 -7.40
CA ALA A 54 -13.51 15.92 -6.57
C ALA A 54 -12.24 15.10 -6.35
N LEU A 55 -12.36 13.78 -6.11
CA LEU A 55 -11.22 12.89 -5.93
C LEU A 55 -10.41 12.74 -7.22
N VAL A 56 -11.08 12.60 -8.37
CA VAL A 56 -10.42 12.54 -9.69
C VAL A 56 -9.69 13.84 -10.02
N SER A 57 -10.32 14.99 -9.78
CA SER A 57 -9.70 16.31 -9.98
C SER A 57 -8.47 16.48 -9.08
N ARG A 58 -8.57 16.09 -7.81
CA ARG A 58 -7.44 16.10 -6.86
C ARG A 58 -6.32 15.17 -7.34
N CYS A 59 -6.66 13.95 -7.78
CA CYS A 59 -5.69 13.01 -8.31
C CYS A 59 -4.93 13.60 -9.49
N ARG A 60 -5.63 14.15 -10.49
CA ARG A 60 -5.00 14.77 -11.66
C ARG A 60 -4.07 15.93 -11.29
N GLY A 61 -4.48 16.77 -10.34
CA GLY A 61 -3.63 17.86 -9.84
C GLY A 61 -2.38 17.40 -9.10
N GLN A 62 -2.44 16.27 -8.42
CA GLN A 62 -1.33 15.72 -7.63
C GLN A 62 -0.53 14.63 -8.37
N GLN A 63 -0.98 14.18 -9.53
CA GLN A 63 -0.40 13.06 -10.28
C GLN A 63 1.12 13.12 -10.46
N PRO A 64 1.73 14.24 -10.87
CA PRO A 64 3.18 14.30 -11.05
C PRO A 64 3.94 14.06 -9.74
N THR A 65 3.42 14.59 -8.63
CA THR A 65 4.01 14.40 -7.30
C THR A 65 3.87 12.97 -6.81
N VAL A 66 2.68 12.37 -6.98
CA VAL A 66 2.42 10.96 -6.66
C VAL A 66 3.34 10.05 -7.47
N GLN A 67 3.45 10.25 -8.77
CA GLN A 67 4.33 9.46 -9.63
C GLN A 67 5.79 9.55 -9.20
N ARG A 68 6.28 10.73 -8.83
CA ARG A 68 7.65 10.90 -8.31
C ARG A 68 7.89 10.04 -7.06
N HIS A 69 6.97 10.05 -6.09
CA HIS A 69 7.10 9.25 -4.89
C HIS A 69 6.96 7.75 -5.15
N LEU A 70 6.12 7.33 -6.09
CA LEU A 70 6.02 5.95 -6.53
C LEU A 70 7.31 5.45 -7.20
N GLN A 71 7.94 6.28 -8.04
CA GLN A 71 9.24 5.98 -8.65
C GLN A 71 10.33 5.87 -7.58
N GLU A 72 10.35 6.75 -6.58
CA GLU A 72 11.32 6.68 -5.48
C GLU A 72 11.12 5.43 -4.63
N LEU A 73 9.87 5.03 -4.36
CA LEU A 73 9.56 3.73 -3.72
C LEU A 73 10.10 2.55 -4.52
N GLN A 74 9.85 2.53 -5.81
CA GLN A 74 10.31 1.44 -6.68
C GLN A 74 11.83 1.40 -6.73
N ARG A 75 12.49 2.56 -6.88
CA ARG A 75 13.94 2.67 -6.90
C ARG A 75 14.58 2.19 -5.61
N SER A 76 14.11 2.67 -4.46
CA SER A 76 14.64 2.28 -3.15
C SER A 76 14.41 0.79 -2.86
N SER A 77 13.26 0.24 -3.25
CA SER A 77 12.97 -1.20 -3.13
C SER A 77 13.90 -2.04 -3.99
N SER A 78 14.18 -1.61 -5.23
CA SER A 78 15.12 -2.29 -6.13
C SER A 78 16.55 -2.21 -5.61
N GLU A 79 16.97 -1.07 -5.08
CA GLU A 79 18.28 -0.91 -4.44
C GLU A 79 18.43 -1.85 -3.24
N LEU A 80 17.43 -1.95 -2.37
CA LEU A 80 17.43 -2.87 -1.23
C LEU A 80 17.49 -4.34 -1.67
N ALA A 81 16.79 -4.71 -2.73
CA ALA A 81 16.84 -6.05 -3.30
C ALA A 81 18.24 -6.37 -3.85
N ASN A 82 18.84 -5.44 -4.58
CA ASN A 82 20.20 -5.59 -5.13
C ASN A 82 21.26 -5.69 -4.03
N LEU A 83 21.14 -4.90 -2.95
CA LEU A 83 22.05 -4.95 -1.81
C LEU A 83 22.02 -6.30 -1.08
N LYS A 84 20.85 -6.99 -1.08
CA LYS A 84 20.74 -8.35 -0.51
C LYS A 84 21.48 -9.41 -1.32
N GLN A 85 21.67 -9.18 -2.61
CA GLN A 85 22.33 -10.12 -3.52
C GLN A 85 23.84 -9.90 -3.60
N GLN A 86 24.33 -8.74 -3.14
CA GLN A 86 25.75 -8.45 -3.18
C GLN A 86 26.50 -9.25 -2.11
N ALA A 87 27.55 -9.93 -2.51
CA ALA A 87 28.45 -10.67 -1.65
C ALA A 87 29.81 -9.98 -1.56
N TYR A 88 30.47 -10.11 -0.44
CA TYR A 88 31.86 -9.67 -0.29
C TYR A 88 32.76 -10.51 -1.19
N SER A 89 33.65 -9.87 -1.94
CA SER A 89 34.70 -10.52 -2.69
C SER A 89 36.00 -10.49 -1.87
N PRO A 90 36.48 -11.64 -1.36
CA PRO A 90 37.70 -11.68 -0.56
C PRO A 90 38.92 -11.23 -1.35
N LEU A 91 39.89 -10.64 -0.64
CA LEU A 91 41.20 -10.34 -1.22
C LEU A 91 41.85 -11.64 -1.72
N ARG A 92 42.63 -11.54 -2.79
CA ARG A 92 43.35 -12.68 -3.32
C ARG A 92 44.36 -13.17 -2.28
N ARG A 93 44.22 -14.44 -1.90
CA ARG A 93 45.17 -15.09 -0.96
C ARG A 93 46.56 -15.20 -1.59
N PRO A 94 47.64 -14.96 -0.84
CA PRO A 94 48.98 -15.22 -1.31
C PRO A 94 49.14 -16.67 -1.79
N ALA A 95 49.83 -16.88 -2.88
CA ALA A 95 50.22 -18.20 -3.31
C ALA A 95 51.23 -18.81 -2.32
N GLY A 96 51.08 -20.09 -2.05
CA GLY A 96 52.07 -20.80 -1.24
C GLY A 96 53.42 -20.94 -1.98
N PRO A 97 54.47 -21.23 -1.26
CA PRO A 97 55.76 -21.57 -1.90
C PRO A 97 55.57 -22.73 -2.88
N ASP A 98 56.23 -22.64 -4.03
CA ASP A 98 56.22 -23.70 -5.04
C ASP A 98 57.01 -24.92 -4.50
N PRO A 99 56.41 -26.13 -4.41
CA PRO A 99 57.07 -27.32 -3.89
C PRO A 99 58.29 -27.73 -4.68
N GLU A 100 58.26 -27.56 -6.03
CA GLU A 100 59.38 -27.91 -6.88
C GLU A 100 60.57 -26.96 -6.70
N LEU A 101 60.28 -25.70 -6.45
CA LEU A 101 61.30 -24.70 -6.17
C LEU A 101 61.92 -24.94 -4.77
N LEU A 102 61.04 -25.19 -3.75
CA LEU A 102 61.51 -25.52 -2.40
C LEU A 102 62.43 -26.73 -2.34
N ALA A 103 62.18 -27.77 -3.14
CA ALA A 103 63.00 -28.97 -3.17
C ALA A 103 64.44 -28.70 -3.61
N ARG A 104 64.72 -27.54 -4.23
CA ARG A 104 66.06 -27.12 -4.68
C ARG A 104 66.81 -26.26 -3.65
N PHE A 105 66.13 -25.83 -2.60
CA PHE A 105 66.68 -24.95 -1.58
C PHE A 105 67.37 -25.74 -0.47
N THR A 106 68.26 -25.07 0.22
CA THR A 106 68.80 -25.59 1.50
C THR A 106 67.68 -25.63 2.52
N ARG A 107 67.87 -26.37 3.60
CA ARG A 107 66.89 -26.43 4.69
C ARG A 107 66.64 -25.05 5.32
N GLU A 108 67.67 -24.26 5.50
CA GLU A 108 67.56 -22.89 6.03
C GLU A 108 66.77 -21.98 5.11
N ASP A 109 66.99 -22.06 3.80
CA ASP A 109 66.20 -21.27 2.80
C ASP A 109 64.74 -21.73 2.75
N GLN A 110 64.48 -23.04 2.89
CA GLN A 110 63.10 -23.55 3.00
C GLN A 110 62.36 -23.00 4.23
N GLU A 111 63.02 -22.97 5.40
CA GLU A 111 62.47 -22.42 6.63
C GLU A 111 62.21 -20.91 6.48
N LEU A 112 63.10 -20.17 5.83
CA LEU A 112 62.94 -18.74 5.56
C LEU A 112 61.77 -18.45 4.61
N GLU A 113 61.62 -19.21 3.52
CA GLU A 113 60.49 -19.04 2.59
C GLU A 113 59.17 -19.41 3.25
N GLN A 114 59.15 -20.44 4.10
CA GLN A 114 57.95 -20.77 4.88
C GLN A 114 57.55 -19.64 5.84
N GLU A 115 58.51 -19.06 6.55
CA GLU A 115 58.31 -17.94 7.47
C GLU A 115 57.76 -16.71 6.71
N ARG A 116 58.35 -16.38 5.55
CA ARG A 116 57.84 -15.29 4.68
C ARG A 116 56.40 -15.53 4.26
N TYR A 117 56.04 -16.75 3.86
CA TYR A 117 54.69 -17.11 3.50
C TYR A 117 53.71 -16.95 4.68
N GLU A 118 54.10 -17.38 5.89
CA GLU A 118 53.27 -17.22 7.07
C GLU A 118 53.06 -15.77 7.45
N GLN A 119 54.08 -14.93 7.33
CA GLN A 119 53.97 -13.48 7.49
C GLN A 119 53.01 -12.87 6.44
N ALA A 120 53.14 -13.28 5.17
CA ALA A 120 52.26 -12.85 4.10
C ALA A 120 50.80 -13.26 4.35
N LEU A 121 50.55 -14.50 4.82
CA LEU A 121 49.23 -14.97 5.23
C LEU A 121 48.65 -14.17 6.41
N THR A 122 49.47 -13.83 7.38
CA THR A 122 49.03 -13.05 8.53
C THR A 122 48.62 -11.65 8.13
N THR A 123 49.44 -11.02 7.28
CA THR A 123 49.15 -9.71 6.70
C THR A 123 47.89 -9.77 5.84
N TRP A 124 47.74 -10.77 4.96
CA TRP A 124 46.57 -10.97 4.14
C TRP A 124 45.30 -11.14 4.99
N ARG A 125 45.32 -11.97 6.02
CA ARG A 125 44.18 -12.19 6.95
C ARG A 125 43.74 -10.91 7.65
N SER A 126 44.68 -10.07 8.06
CA SER A 126 44.39 -8.79 8.72
C SER A 126 43.75 -7.79 7.71
N SER A 127 44.31 -7.72 6.50
CA SER A 127 43.82 -6.85 5.44
C SER A 127 42.43 -7.28 4.93
N ASP A 128 42.21 -8.60 4.69
CA ASP A 128 40.90 -9.12 4.26
C ASP A 128 39.83 -8.88 5.33
N ARG A 129 40.19 -9.02 6.63
CA ARG A 129 39.25 -8.69 7.71
C ARG A 129 38.91 -7.18 7.76
N ALA A 130 39.89 -6.33 7.53
CA ALA A 130 39.67 -4.87 7.51
C ALA A 130 38.78 -4.47 6.33
N GLU A 131 39.07 -4.99 5.14
CA GLU A 131 38.28 -4.74 3.92
C GLU A 131 36.85 -5.26 4.04
N ARG A 132 36.67 -6.45 4.60
CA ARG A 132 35.34 -7.01 4.88
C ARG A 132 34.53 -6.13 5.82
N ARG A 133 35.14 -5.62 6.90
CA ARG A 133 34.45 -4.71 7.83
C ARG A 133 34.07 -3.39 7.14
N TYR A 134 34.97 -2.83 6.34
CA TYR A 134 34.70 -1.63 5.55
C TYR A 134 33.53 -1.87 4.61
N TRP A 135 33.56 -2.94 3.82
CA TRP A 135 32.48 -3.33 2.92
C TRP A 135 31.14 -3.50 3.65
N GLN A 136 31.14 -4.18 4.80
CA GLN A 136 29.93 -4.35 5.62
C GLN A 136 29.37 -2.99 6.08
N GLY A 137 30.22 -2.09 6.52
CA GLY A 137 29.84 -0.74 6.92
C GLY A 137 29.23 0.06 5.77
N GLU A 138 29.83 -0.02 4.57
CA GLU A 138 29.26 0.61 3.37
C GLU A 138 27.89 0.02 2.99
N GLN A 139 27.75 -1.31 3.01
CA GLN A 139 26.47 -1.96 2.71
C GLN A 139 25.38 -1.55 3.69
N GLU A 140 25.72 -1.48 4.98
CA GLU A 140 24.77 -1.04 6.00
C GLU A 140 24.36 0.43 5.80
N ALA A 141 25.33 1.32 5.53
CA ALA A 141 25.03 2.72 5.24
C ALA A 141 24.15 2.90 3.99
N LYS A 142 24.37 2.09 2.94
CA LYS A 142 23.52 2.08 1.74
C LYS A 142 22.11 1.59 2.07
N ARG A 143 21.97 0.52 2.86
CA ARG A 143 20.66 0.00 3.32
C ARG A 143 19.89 1.06 4.11
N GLN A 144 20.53 1.69 5.07
CA GLN A 144 19.90 2.73 5.90
C GLN A 144 19.40 3.91 5.04
N ARG A 145 20.20 4.39 4.09
CA ARG A 145 19.79 5.47 3.17
C ARG A 145 18.60 5.06 2.30
N SER A 146 18.61 3.84 1.74
CA SER A 146 17.51 3.37 0.89
C SER A 146 16.24 3.14 1.70
N THR A 147 16.34 2.62 2.93
CA THR A 147 15.22 2.47 3.84
C THR A 147 14.64 3.83 4.23
N ALA A 148 15.47 4.81 4.54
CA ALA A 148 15.02 6.16 4.89
C ALA A 148 14.27 6.81 3.72
N ARG A 149 14.78 6.70 2.49
CA ARG A 149 14.10 7.19 1.27
C ARG A 149 12.77 6.50 1.05
N GLN A 150 12.70 5.18 1.22
CA GLN A 150 11.47 4.42 1.12
C GLN A 150 10.42 4.92 2.10
N GLN A 151 10.79 5.06 3.39
CA GLN A 151 9.90 5.56 4.43
C GLN A 151 9.43 7.00 4.15
N GLN A 152 10.32 7.86 3.66
CA GLN A 152 9.97 9.23 3.29
C GLN A 152 8.97 9.28 2.15
N ALA A 153 9.16 8.46 1.11
CA ALA A 153 8.23 8.37 -0.01
C ALA A 153 6.87 7.82 0.44
N GLU A 154 6.84 6.80 1.31
CA GLU A 154 5.59 6.26 1.88
C GLU A 154 4.84 7.31 2.71
N LYS A 155 5.54 8.02 3.60
CA LYS A 155 4.93 9.11 4.39
C LYS A 155 4.37 10.21 3.50
N ALA A 156 5.08 10.58 2.43
CA ALA A 156 4.62 11.59 1.48
C ALA A 156 3.36 11.14 0.74
N LEU A 157 3.29 9.87 0.31
CA LEU A 157 2.10 9.31 -0.33
C LEU A 157 0.89 9.31 0.62
N VAL A 158 1.09 8.90 1.87
CA VAL A 158 0.02 8.94 2.90
C VAL A 158 -0.46 10.38 3.13
N ALA A 159 0.45 11.35 3.22
CA ALA A 159 0.10 12.77 3.37
C ALA A 159 -0.70 13.32 2.18
N LEU A 160 -0.49 12.79 0.98
CA LEU A 160 -1.28 13.10 -0.21
C LEU A 160 -2.65 12.39 -0.23
N GLY A 161 -2.93 11.51 0.73
CA GLY A 161 -4.16 10.71 0.80
C GLY A 161 -4.14 9.47 -0.10
N VAL A 162 -2.96 9.07 -0.55
CA VAL A 162 -2.78 7.81 -1.28
C VAL A 162 -2.78 6.67 -0.27
N GLY A 163 -3.65 5.68 -0.47
CA GLY A 163 -3.72 4.51 0.41
C GLY A 163 -2.42 3.69 0.43
N SER A 164 -2.27 2.86 1.45
CA SER A 164 -1.06 2.05 1.66
C SER A 164 -0.97 0.82 0.74
N THR A 165 -2.08 0.39 0.14
CA THR A 165 -2.10 -0.81 -0.71
C THR A 165 -1.51 -0.56 -2.10
N ALA A 166 -1.01 -1.62 -2.73
CA ALA A 166 -0.52 -1.55 -4.12
C ALA A 166 -1.64 -1.14 -5.10
N ALA A 167 -2.89 -1.57 -4.83
CA ALA A 167 -4.05 -1.19 -5.64
C ALA A 167 -4.33 0.31 -5.56
N ASP A 168 -4.30 0.89 -4.35
CA ASP A 168 -4.50 2.32 -4.15
C ASP A 168 -3.41 3.14 -4.85
N ARG A 169 -2.16 2.73 -4.70
CA ARG A 169 -1.01 3.36 -5.36
C ARG A 169 -1.13 3.35 -6.89
N ASN A 170 -1.57 2.23 -7.47
CA ASN A 170 -1.81 2.11 -8.91
C ASN A 170 -2.96 3.00 -9.38
N ALA A 171 -4.07 3.03 -8.63
CA ALA A 171 -5.21 3.89 -8.91
C ALA A 171 -4.82 5.38 -8.95
N TRP A 172 -4.09 5.83 -7.92
CA TRP A 172 -3.59 7.20 -7.83
C TRP A 172 -2.50 7.52 -8.86
N GLY A 173 -1.63 6.58 -9.18
CA GLY A 173 -0.58 6.77 -10.18
C GLY A 173 -1.12 7.00 -11.59
N ARG A 174 -2.29 6.44 -11.91
CA ARG A 174 -2.96 6.54 -13.22
C ARG A 174 -4.19 7.44 -13.23
N CYS A 175 -4.66 7.88 -12.07
CA CYS A 175 -5.96 8.53 -11.88
C CYS A 175 -7.10 7.74 -12.54
N ASP A 176 -7.12 6.42 -12.33
CA ASP A 176 -8.14 5.51 -12.86
C ASP A 176 -9.47 5.72 -12.10
N GLU A 177 -10.45 6.29 -12.79
CA GLU A 177 -11.75 6.66 -12.21
C GLU A 177 -12.48 5.48 -11.56
N LYS A 178 -12.43 4.29 -12.18
CA LYS A 178 -13.10 3.09 -11.65
C LYS A 178 -12.44 2.63 -10.33
N GLN A 179 -11.13 2.64 -10.30
CA GLN A 179 -10.39 2.26 -9.09
C GLN A 179 -10.51 3.32 -7.99
N LEU A 180 -10.51 4.60 -8.34
CA LEU A 180 -10.74 5.69 -7.40
C LEU A 180 -12.15 5.67 -6.82
N ALA A 181 -13.18 5.29 -7.60
CA ALA A 181 -14.54 5.07 -7.11
C ALA A 181 -14.59 3.96 -6.05
N ALA A 182 -13.88 2.85 -6.28
CA ALA A 182 -13.79 1.77 -5.30
C ALA A 182 -13.07 2.19 -4.00
N ILE A 183 -12.12 3.12 -4.09
CA ILE A 183 -11.46 3.71 -2.90
C ILE A 183 -12.44 4.61 -2.15
N ALA A 184 -13.17 5.49 -2.84
CA ALA A 184 -14.16 6.38 -2.22
C ALA A 184 -15.20 5.59 -1.42
N LEU A 185 -15.75 4.52 -1.98
CA LEU A 185 -16.72 3.66 -1.29
C LEU A 185 -16.19 2.98 -0.02
N ARG A 186 -14.87 2.74 0.07
CA ARG A 186 -14.25 2.16 1.28
C ARG A 186 -14.01 3.18 2.39
N LEU A 187 -13.88 4.45 2.04
CA LEU A 187 -13.64 5.52 3.02
C LEU A 187 -14.94 5.98 3.70
N ASP A 188 -16.11 5.66 3.13
CA ASP A 188 -17.42 5.98 3.68
C ASP A 188 -17.99 4.88 4.61
N GLN A 189 -17.25 3.78 4.83
CA GLN A 189 -17.58 2.68 5.75
C GLN A 189 -16.83 2.78 7.08
#